data_45f009344fc3ff4f043fc582dd9b0f94
#
_entry.id   45f009344fc3ff4f043fc582dd9b0f94
#
_cell.length_a   1.000
_cell.length_b   1.000
_cell.length_c   1.000
_cell.angle_alpha   90.00
_cell.angle_beta   90.00
_cell.angle_gamma   90.00
#
_symmetry.space_group_name_H-M   'P 1'
#
loop_
_entity.id
_entity.type
_entity.pdbx_description
1 polymer ?
#
loop_
_entity_poly.entity_id
_entity_poly.type
_entity_poly.pdbx_seq_one_letter_code
_entity_poly.pdbx_strand_id
1 'polypeptide(L)'
;MGASSSKPYFRKTLAAEPLEVTTVSTKPIDGQKPGTSGLRKKTRVFMGKNYLENFVQSVFDALTATGTKVAGSTLCISGDGRYYNKTAIQTIIKMAAAAGVRRVWCGTEGLLSTPAMSAVIRARGKGFEPIGGFILSASHNPGGIDEDFGIKYNCENGGPAPEKVTNLIYENTTKISSYKICNGVPDVDLTKAASYDLGTADKPFSVEVFSCVEDHVALLKKVFDFDAIKALFARKDFSVIYDSMHGVQGPYAKAVFVENFGADPASLMNAEPKEDFGGHASPSHGHADPNLTHAVELVAAMGLNKEGRIIPTAKPPPAFGAAADGDADRNMIMGANFFCSPSDSLAIIVAN
;
A
#
# COMPACT_ATOMS: atom_id res chain seq x y z
N MET A 1 -24.81 -16.65 3.54
CA MET A 1 -25.23 -15.23 3.36
C MET A 1 -24.88 -14.49 4.62
N GLY A 2 -23.71 -13.92 4.74
CA GLY A 2 -23.27 -13.12 5.87
C GLY A 2 -23.06 -11.70 5.37
N ALA A 3 -23.99 -10.80 5.68
CA ALA A 3 -23.78 -9.38 5.48
C ALA A 3 -22.62 -8.96 6.39
N SER A 4 -21.52 -8.50 5.79
CA SER A 4 -20.49 -7.76 6.51
C SER A 4 -21.16 -6.54 7.12
N SER A 5 -21.45 -6.59 8.43
CA SER A 5 -21.91 -5.43 9.18
C SER A 5 -20.72 -4.49 9.32
N SER A 6 -20.59 -3.53 8.39
CA SER A 6 -19.71 -2.40 8.61
C SER A 6 -20.15 -1.72 9.90
N LYS A 7 -19.31 -1.77 10.94
CA LYS A 7 -19.54 -0.99 12.16
C LYS A 7 -19.73 0.47 11.76
N PRO A 8 -20.72 1.19 12.30
CA PRO A 8 -20.89 2.61 11.98
C PRO A 8 -19.67 3.37 12.47
N TYR A 9 -18.85 3.82 11.53
CA TYR A 9 -17.73 4.71 11.84
C TYR A 9 -18.27 6.05 12.38
N PHE A 10 -17.55 6.64 13.31
CA PHE A 10 -17.85 7.99 13.79
C PHE A 10 -17.89 8.96 12.60
N ARG A 11 -19.06 9.50 12.34
CA ARG A 11 -19.26 10.49 11.28
C ARG A 11 -18.88 11.86 11.81
N LYS A 12 -17.85 12.47 11.26
CA LYS A 12 -17.49 13.86 11.52
C LYS A 12 -17.94 14.72 10.35
N THR A 13 -18.94 15.57 10.58
CA THR A 13 -19.24 16.66 9.66
C THR A 13 -18.33 17.82 10.04
N LEU A 14 -17.30 18.05 9.25
CA LEU A 14 -16.54 19.29 9.32
C LEU A 14 -17.38 20.32 8.57
N ALA A 15 -17.56 21.52 9.14
CA ALA A 15 -18.36 22.58 8.52
C ALA A 15 -17.90 22.75 7.07
N ALA A 16 -18.76 22.38 6.14
CA ALA A 16 -18.40 22.34 4.72
C ALA A 16 -18.47 23.76 4.16
N GLU A 17 -17.34 24.37 3.96
CA GLU A 17 -17.21 25.48 3.01
C GLU A 17 -17.49 24.93 1.60
N PRO A 18 -18.05 25.73 0.69
CA PRO A 18 -18.23 25.31 -0.69
C PRO A 18 -16.89 24.80 -1.26
N LEU A 19 -16.89 23.62 -1.90
CA LEU A 19 -15.70 23.09 -2.55
C LEU A 19 -15.33 23.99 -3.73
N GLU A 20 -14.48 24.98 -3.46
CA GLU A 20 -13.96 25.88 -4.49
C GLU A 20 -12.82 25.21 -5.23
N VAL A 21 -13.02 25.00 -6.53
CA VAL A 21 -12.01 24.44 -7.41
C VAL A 21 -11.07 25.54 -7.89
N THR A 22 -9.82 25.47 -7.47
CA THR A 22 -8.75 26.34 -7.96
C THR A 22 -8.06 25.67 -9.14
N THR A 23 -7.94 26.38 -10.26
CA THR A 23 -7.09 25.97 -11.38
C THR A 23 -5.71 26.62 -11.22
N VAL A 24 -4.68 25.81 -11.07
CA VAL A 24 -3.30 26.25 -10.86
C VAL A 24 -2.53 26.08 -12.16
N SER A 25 -1.94 27.15 -12.69
CA SER A 25 -1.07 27.09 -13.86
C SER A 25 0.22 26.35 -13.53
N THR A 26 0.63 25.49 -14.45
CA THR A 26 1.86 24.69 -14.35
C THR A 26 2.52 24.56 -15.73
N LYS A 27 3.56 23.78 -15.80
CA LYS A 27 4.24 23.39 -17.05
C LYS A 27 4.72 21.95 -16.92
N PRO A 28 4.99 21.27 -18.04
CA PRO A 28 5.62 19.96 -18.03
C PRO A 28 6.90 19.95 -17.19
N ILE A 29 7.09 18.85 -16.47
CA ILE A 29 8.30 18.57 -15.69
C ILE A 29 8.90 17.28 -16.23
N ASP A 30 10.18 17.29 -16.56
CA ASP A 30 10.85 16.13 -17.13
C ASP A 30 10.88 14.93 -16.19
N GLY A 31 10.92 13.75 -16.79
CA GLY A 31 11.12 12.50 -16.05
C GLY A 31 9.87 11.92 -15.42
N GLN A 32 8.66 12.36 -15.77
CA GLN A 32 7.38 11.81 -15.28
C GLN A 32 6.87 10.60 -16.07
N LYS A 33 7.76 9.86 -16.76
CA LYS A 33 7.39 8.63 -17.47
C LYS A 33 7.24 7.48 -16.45
N PRO A 34 6.04 6.90 -16.27
CA PRO A 34 5.87 5.73 -15.44
C PRO A 34 6.49 4.50 -16.11
N GLY A 35 7.06 3.61 -15.31
CA GLY A 35 7.37 2.24 -15.70
C GLY A 35 6.14 1.33 -15.53
N THR A 36 6.33 0.01 -15.72
CA THR A 36 5.29 -1.01 -15.48
C THR A 36 4.76 -1.02 -14.04
N SER A 37 5.58 -0.59 -13.09
CA SER A 37 5.25 -0.53 -11.65
C SER A 37 5.10 0.92 -11.14
N GLY A 38 4.62 1.83 -12.00
CA GLY A 38 4.38 3.22 -11.67
C GLY A 38 5.57 4.16 -11.87
N LEU A 39 5.40 5.41 -11.47
CA LEU A 39 6.44 6.43 -11.49
C LEU A 39 7.25 6.37 -10.19
N ARG A 40 8.57 6.19 -10.28
CA ARG A 40 9.49 6.16 -9.12
C ARG A 40 10.57 7.21 -9.31
N LYS A 41 10.82 8.01 -8.28
CA LYS A 41 11.86 9.03 -8.21
C LYS A 41 12.26 9.24 -6.75
N LYS A 42 13.35 9.97 -6.52
CA LYS A 42 13.70 10.41 -5.17
C LYS A 42 12.56 11.21 -4.53
N THR A 43 12.34 11.02 -3.24
CA THR A 43 11.28 11.68 -2.46
C THR A 43 11.33 13.19 -2.62
N ARG A 44 12.54 13.80 -2.58
CA ARG A 44 12.71 15.24 -2.80
C ARG A 44 12.24 15.71 -4.18
N VAL A 45 12.26 14.87 -5.20
CA VAL A 45 11.72 15.19 -6.53
C VAL A 45 10.20 15.28 -6.46
N PHE A 46 9.53 14.31 -5.80
CA PHE A 46 8.08 14.35 -5.59
C PHE A 46 7.62 15.51 -4.71
N MET A 47 8.44 15.93 -3.74
CA MET A 47 8.18 17.12 -2.91
C MET A 47 8.39 18.44 -3.67
N GLY A 48 8.98 18.39 -4.86
CA GLY A 48 9.18 19.55 -5.71
C GLY A 48 7.84 20.16 -6.16
N LYS A 49 7.82 21.49 -6.30
CA LYS A 49 6.60 22.24 -6.66
C LYS A 49 5.93 21.66 -7.91
N ASN A 50 4.65 21.35 -7.80
CA ASN A 50 3.77 20.85 -8.87
C ASN A 50 4.13 19.43 -9.40
N TYR A 51 5.15 18.73 -8.85
CA TYR A 51 5.57 17.44 -9.41
C TYR A 51 4.51 16.36 -9.22
N LEU A 52 4.03 16.18 -7.99
CA LEU A 52 2.98 15.23 -7.67
C LEU A 52 1.67 15.61 -8.36
N GLU A 53 1.30 16.89 -8.28
CA GLU A 53 0.05 17.41 -8.81
C GLU A 53 -0.05 17.23 -10.33
N ASN A 54 1.04 17.48 -11.07
CA ASN A 54 1.09 17.27 -12.51
C ASN A 54 0.83 15.80 -12.88
N PHE A 55 1.45 14.88 -12.16
CA PHE A 55 1.24 13.45 -12.41
C PHE A 55 -0.19 13.01 -12.09
N VAL A 56 -0.73 13.42 -10.93
CA VAL A 56 -2.10 13.08 -10.51
C VAL A 56 -3.14 13.66 -11.48
N GLN A 57 -2.99 14.91 -11.91
CA GLN A 57 -3.87 15.50 -12.92
C GLN A 57 -3.81 14.71 -14.23
N SER A 58 -2.60 14.35 -14.67
CA SER A 58 -2.41 13.56 -15.88
C SER A 58 -3.06 12.18 -15.82
N VAL A 59 -3.15 11.57 -14.63
CA VAL A 59 -3.92 10.34 -14.42
C VAL A 59 -5.42 10.61 -14.59
N PHE A 60 -5.99 11.63 -13.94
CA PHE A 60 -7.41 11.96 -14.09
C PHE A 60 -7.79 12.30 -15.53
N ASP A 61 -6.94 13.01 -16.24
CA ASP A 61 -7.14 13.34 -17.65
C ASP A 61 -7.10 12.08 -18.54
N ALA A 62 -6.18 11.15 -18.28
CA ALA A 62 -6.08 9.88 -18.98
C ALA A 62 -7.31 8.99 -18.73
N LEU A 63 -7.77 8.89 -17.49
CA LEU A 63 -8.98 8.17 -17.13
C LEU A 63 -10.21 8.73 -17.86
N THR A 64 -10.36 10.05 -17.85
CA THR A 64 -11.45 10.73 -18.55
C THR A 64 -11.40 10.46 -20.05
N ALA A 65 -10.22 10.55 -20.66
CA ALA A 65 -10.02 10.30 -22.10
C ALA A 65 -10.27 8.84 -22.49
N THR A 66 -10.10 7.88 -21.58
CA THR A 66 -10.42 6.46 -21.79
C THR A 66 -11.88 6.10 -21.47
N GLY A 67 -12.71 7.08 -21.12
CA GLY A 67 -14.15 6.90 -20.88
C GLY A 67 -14.49 6.58 -19.42
N THR A 68 -13.53 6.60 -18.51
CA THR A 68 -13.80 6.40 -17.07
C THR A 68 -14.51 7.63 -16.51
N LYS A 69 -15.67 7.42 -15.89
CA LYS A 69 -16.44 8.48 -15.25
C LYS A 69 -15.83 8.84 -13.88
N VAL A 70 -14.93 9.81 -13.85
CA VAL A 70 -14.26 10.26 -12.62
C VAL A 70 -15.24 11.00 -11.69
N ALA A 71 -16.03 11.93 -12.24
CA ALA A 71 -17.01 12.68 -11.44
C ALA A 71 -18.11 11.76 -10.88
N GLY A 72 -18.38 11.87 -9.60
CA GLY A 72 -19.38 11.08 -8.87
C GLY A 72 -18.88 9.69 -8.46
N SER A 73 -17.64 9.32 -8.76
CA SER A 73 -17.06 8.00 -8.48
C SER A 73 -16.55 7.83 -7.05
N THR A 74 -16.12 6.60 -6.74
CA THR A 74 -15.29 6.26 -5.58
C THR A 74 -13.84 6.04 -6.03
N LEU A 75 -12.85 6.48 -5.25
CA LEU A 75 -11.42 6.37 -5.51
C LEU A 75 -10.71 5.84 -4.26
N CYS A 76 -9.79 4.90 -4.40
CA CYS A 76 -8.92 4.45 -3.31
C CYS A 76 -7.60 5.22 -3.32
N ILE A 77 -7.07 5.59 -2.13
CA ILE A 77 -5.78 6.26 -2.01
C ILE A 77 -5.08 5.74 -0.76
N SER A 78 -3.96 5.04 -0.89
CA SER A 78 -3.10 4.60 0.24
C SER A 78 -1.72 4.21 -0.30
N GLY A 79 -0.83 3.78 0.58
CA GLY A 79 0.49 3.32 0.18
C GLY A 79 1.17 2.46 1.23
N ASP A 80 2.48 2.34 1.13
CA ASP A 80 3.31 1.48 1.99
C ASP A 80 3.84 2.18 3.25
N GLY A 81 3.49 3.45 3.44
CA GLY A 81 3.86 4.21 4.64
C GLY A 81 5.23 4.88 4.58
N ARG A 82 5.96 4.78 3.46
CA ARG A 82 7.25 5.47 3.29
C ARG A 82 7.15 6.99 3.45
N TYR A 83 8.29 7.65 3.61
CA TYR A 83 8.36 9.10 3.76
C TYR A 83 7.56 9.81 2.66
N TYR A 84 6.87 10.90 3.02
CA TYR A 84 5.97 11.68 2.17
C TYR A 84 4.59 11.04 1.88
N ASN A 85 4.35 9.77 2.23
CA ASN A 85 3.08 9.07 1.95
C ASN A 85 1.85 9.85 2.45
N LYS A 86 1.82 10.23 3.74
CA LYS A 86 0.67 10.93 4.34
C LYS A 86 0.42 12.30 3.69
N THR A 87 1.47 13.06 3.42
CA THR A 87 1.37 14.37 2.75
C THR A 87 0.83 14.24 1.33
N ALA A 88 1.33 13.28 0.57
CA ALA A 88 0.85 13.01 -0.78
C ALA A 88 -0.63 12.58 -0.80
N ILE A 89 -1.07 11.76 0.17
CA ILE A 89 -2.49 11.38 0.32
C ILE A 89 -3.36 12.63 0.49
N GLN A 90 -3.00 13.57 1.38
CA GLN A 90 -3.78 14.79 1.58
C GLN A 90 -3.88 15.64 0.30
N THR A 91 -2.77 15.76 -0.43
CA THR A 91 -2.76 16.46 -1.73
C THR A 91 -3.70 15.78 -2.74
N ILE A 92 -3.62 14.45 -2.87
CA ILE A 92 -4.46 13.70 -3.80
C ILE A 92 -5.94 13.75 -3.40
N ILE A 93 -6.28 13.76 -2.11
CA ILE A 93 -7.65 13.96 -1.61
C ILE A 93 -8.21 15.31 -2.12
N LYS A 94 -7.44 16.40 -1.98
CA LYS A 94 -7.83 17.73 -2.45
C LYS A 94 -8.01 17.80 -3.97
N MET A 95 -7.16 17.07 -4.71
CA MET A 95 -7.27 16.97 -6.16
C MET A 95 -8.44 16.08 -6.60
N ALA A 96 -8.73 15.00 -5.89
CA ALA A 96 -9.89 14.15 -6.12
C ALA A 96 -11.21 14.93 -5.94
N ALA A 97 -11.30 15.78 -4.89
CA ALA A 97 -12.43 16.67 -4.70
C ALA A 97 -12.61 17.61 -5.90
N ALA A 98 -11.51 18.20 -6.41
CA ALA A 98 -11.53 19.08 -7.58
C ALA A 98 -11.90 18.35 -8.88
N ALA A 99 -11.55 17.08 -9.01
CA ALA A 99 -11.93 16.22 -10.13
C ALA A 99 -13.41 15.75 -10.05
N GLY A 100 -14.13 16.10 -8.97
CA GLY A 100 -15.52 15.72 -8.77
C GLY A 100 -15.75 14.30 -8.26
N VAL A 101 -14.70 13.64 -7.76
CA VAL A 101 -14.84 12.36 -7.04
C VAL A 101 -15.81 12.55 -5.88
N ARG A 102 -16.72 11.61 -5.67
CA ARG A 102 -17.70 11.68 -4.59
C ARG A 102 -17.20 11.11 -3.28
N ARG A 103 -16.37 10.09 -3.35
CA ARG A 103 -15.85 9.36 -2.18
C ARG A 103 -14.41 8.96 -2.36
N VAL A 104 -13.62 9.17 -1.32
CA VAL A 104 -12.27 8.62 -1.20
C VAL A 104 -12.25 7.56 -0.10
N TRP A 105 -11.66 6.42 -0.37
CA TRP A 105 -11.33 5.38 0.60
C TRP A 105 -9.85 5.35 0.90
N CYS A 106 -9.48 5.42 2.18
CA CYS A 106 -8.10 5.41 2.64
C CYS A 106 -7.93 4.46 3.82
N GLY A 107 -6.89 3.66 3.84
CA GLY A 107 -6.56 2.82 5.00
C GLY A 107 -6.06 3.67 6.18
N THR A 108 -6.27 3.19 7.41
CA THR A 108 -5.70 3.83 8.60
C THR A 108 -4.18 3.99 8.46
N GLU A 109 -3.64 5.09 8.99
CA GLU A 109 -2.26 5.55 8.82
C GLU A 109 -1.86 5.83 7.36
N GLY A 110 -2.82 5.85 6.43
CA GLY A 110 -2.56 5.93 4.99
C GLY A 110 -1.99 4.63 4.41
N LEU A 111 -2.14 3.51 5.12
CA LEU A 111 -1.55 2.23 4.79
C LEU A 111 -2.52 1.33 4.05
N LEU A 112 -2.09 0.78 2.93
CA LEU A 112 -2.61 -0.43 2.29
C LEU A 112 -1.47 -1.09 1.53
N SER A 113 -1.28 -2.38 1.76
CA SER A 113 -0.39 -3.18 0.91
C SER A 113 -0.93 -3.22 -0.52
N THR A 114 -0.07 -3.41 -1.50
CA THR A 114 -0.52 -3.52 -2.91
C THR A 114 -1.61 -4.58 -3.09
N PRO A 115 -1.50 -5.82 -2.54
CA PRO A 115 -2.58 -6.79 -2.64
C PRO A 115 -3.84 -6.41 -1.86
N ALA A 116 -3.72 -5.72 -0.71
CA ALA A 116 -4.88 -5.24 0.03
C ALA A 116 -5.63 -4.14 -0.73
N MET A 117 -4.90 -3.20 -1.38
CA MET A 117 -5.50 -2.19 -2.25
C MET A 117 -6.30 -2.85 -3.39
N SER A 118 -5.71 -3.85 -4.05
CA SER A 118 -6.40 -4.60 -5.11
C SER A 118 -7.65 -5.30 -4.60
N ALA A 119 -7.62 -5.85 -3.38
CA ALA A 119 -8.79 -6.48 -2.74
C ALA A 119 -9.88 -5.45 -2.40
N VAL A 120 -9.50 -4.29 -1.86
CA VAL A 120 -10.42 -3.18 -1.55
C VAL A 120 -11.12 -2.67 -2.81
N ILE A 121 -10.38 -2.44 -3.89
CA ILE A 121 -10.95 -1.98 -5.17
C ILE A 121 -11.99 -2.98 -5.68
N ARG A 122 -11.73 -4.29 -5.60
CA ARG A 122 -12.64 -5.32 -6.13
C ARG A 122 -13.82 -5.65 -5.24
N ALA A 123 -13.68 -5.54 -3.91
CA ALA A 123 -14.60 -6.21 -3.00
C ALA A 123 -15.25 -5.32 -1.93
N ARG A 124 -14.68 -4.12 -1.64
CA ARG A 124 -15.22 -3.24 -0.64
C ARG A 124 -16.47 -2.53 -1.16
N GLY A 125 -17.59 -2.68 -0.47
CA GLY A 125 -18.77 -1.87 -0.64
C GLY A 125 -19.53 -2.02 -1.96
N LYS A 126 -20.40 -3.00 -2.07
CA LYS A 126 -21.34 -3.14 -3.20
C LYS A 126 -22.13 -1.84 -3.41
N GLY A 127 -22.20 -1.37 -4.66
CA GLY A 127 -22.89 -0.14 -5.06
C GLY A 127 -22.01 1.14 -4.94
N PHE A 128 -20.75 0.97 -4.61
CA PHE A 128 -19.77 2.06 -4.53
C PHE A 128 -18.43 1.64 -5.17
N GLU A 129 -18.51 0.87 -6.24
CA GLU A 129 -17.35 0.30 -6.90
C GLU A 129 -16.36 1.40 -7.27
N PRO A 130 -15.09 1.32 -6.79
CA PRO A 130 -14.08 2.31 -7.13
C PRO A 130 -13.72 2.26 -8.60
N ILE A 131 -13.43 3.41 -9.19
CA ILE A 131 -12.83 3.48 -10.54
C ILE A 131 -11.37 3.01 -10.54
N GLY A 132 -10.80 2.74 -9.38
CA GLY A 132 -9.44 2.31 -9.16
C GLY A 132 -8.83 2.97 -7.93
N GLY A 133 -7.50 3.00 -7.88
CA GLY A 133 -6.81 3.60 -6.74
C GLY A 133 -5.37 4.00 -7.01
N PHE A 134 -4.92 5.04 -6.30
CA PHE A 134 -3.51 5.41 -6.22
C PHE A 134 -2.82 4.61 -5.12
N ILE A 135 -1.72 3.96 -5.47
CA ILE A 135 -0.84 3.27 -4.55
C ILE A 135 0.48 4.04 -4.46
N LEU A 136 0.77 4.58 -3.29
CA LEU A 136 1.97 5.36 -3.03
C LEU A 136 3.06 4.41 -2.53
N SER A 137 3.90 3.94 -3.45
CA SER A 137 4.95 2.97 -3.17
C SER A 137 6.03 2.99 -4.24
N ALA A 138 7.27 2.79 -3.85
CA ALA A 138 8.37 2.39 -4.73
C ALA A 138 8.80 0.94 -4.46
N SER A 139 7.90 0.10 -3.90
CA SER A 139 8.09 -1.32 -3.60
C SER A 139 9.30 -1.53 -2.66
N HIS A 140 10.29 -2.33 -3.06
CA HIS A 140 11.48 -2.68 -2.30
C HIS A 140 12.57 -1.60 -2.25
N ASN A 141 12.43 -0.52 -3.00
CA ASN A 141 13.42 0.58 -2.98
C ASN A 141 13.45 1.23 -1.58
N PRO A 142 14.61 1.68 -1.12
CA PRO A 142 14.73 2.27 0.22
C PRO A 142 13.77 3.44 0.43
N GLY A 143 13.25 3.54 1.66
CA GLY A 143 12.40 4.64 2.12
C GLY A 143 13.21 5.74 2.79
N GLY A 144 12.68 6.97 2.77
CA GLY A 144 13.28 8.12 3.44
C GLY A 144 13.23 9.40 2.61
N ILE A 145 13.60 10.52 3.23
CA ILE A 145 13.53 11.84 2.56
C ILE A 145 14.49 11.95 1.36
N ASP A 146 15.65 11.31 1.44
CA ASP A 146 16.66 11.30 0.38
C ASP A 146 16.58 10.04 -0.49
N GLU A 147 15.65 9.15 -0.15
CA GLU A 147 15.43 7.89 -0.81
C GLU A 147 14.24 7.93 -1.77
N ASP A 148 13.71 6.79 -2.19
CA ASP A 148 12.77 6.71 -3.27
C ASP A 148 11.30 6.81 -2.81
N PHE A 149 10.51 7.51 -3.59
CA PHE A 149 9.06 7.55 -3.53
C PHE A 149 8.48 7.09 -4.86
N GLY A 150 7.25 6.58 -4.83
CA GLY A 150 6.57 6.13 -6.04
C GLY A 150 5.08 6.32 -5.97
N ILE A 151 4.47 6.37 -7.16
CA ILE A 151 3.02 6.42 -7.34
C ILE A 151 2.62 5.56 -8.52
N LYS A 152 1.65 4.68 -8.32
CA LYS A 152 1.05 3.85 -9.35
C LYS A 152 -0.47 3.93 -9.29
N TYR A 153 -1.15 3.68 -10.39
CA TYR A 153 -2.60 3.61 -10.47
C TYR A 153 -3.03 2.19 -10.82
N ASN A 154 -3.91 1.62 -9.99
CA ASN A 154 -4.60 0.36 -10.29
C ASN A 154 -6.02 0.66 -10.75
N CYS A 155 -6.48 -0.02 -11.81
CA CYS A 155 -7.81 0.13 -12.38
C CYS A 155 -8.90 -0.50 -11.53
N GLU A 156 -10.16 -0.40 -12.00
CA GLU A 156 -11.36 -0.93 -11.33
C GLU A 156 -11.33 -2.44 -11.08
N ASN A 157 -10.56 -3.19 -11.85
CA ASN A 157 -10.34 -4.61 -11.64
C ASN A 157 -9.31 -4.93 -10.54
N GLY A 158 -8.72 -3.90 -9.91
CA GLY A 158 -7.67 -4.01 -8.90
C GLY A 158 -6.27 -4.29 -9.46
N GLY A 159 -6.13 -4.47 -10.78
CA GLY A 159 -4.84 -4.67 -11.45
C GLY A 159 -4.17 -3.35 -11.84
N PRO A 160 -2.85 -3.36 -12.11
CA PRO A 160 -2.14 -2.17 -12.56
C PRO A 160 -2.70 -1.63 -13.88
N ALA A 161 -2.60 -0.31 -14.06
CA ALA A 161 -3.02 0.34 -15.29
C ALA A 161 -2.30 -0.26 -16.50
N PRO A 162 -3.03 -0.67 -17.56
CA PRO A 162 -2.43 -1.24 -18.75
C PRO A 162 -1.57 -0.21 -19.50
N GLU A 163 -0.66 -0.68 -20.34
CA GLU A 163 0.32 0.16 -21.04
C GLU A 163 -0.33 1.30 -21.82
N LYS A 164 -1.47 1.06 -22.45
CA LYS A 164 -2.25 2.09 -23.15
C LYS A 164 -2.59 3.27 -22.23
N VAL A 165 -2.97 3.00 -20.97
CA VAL A 165 -3.32 4.04 -20.00
C VAL A 165 -2.06 4.73 -19.49
N THR A 166 -1.00 3.98 -19.17
CA THR A 166 0.25 4.58 -18.67
C THR A 166 0.96 5.42 -19.73
N ASN A 167 0.89 5.04 -21.02
CA ASN A 167 1.39 5.86 -22.11
C ASN A 167 0.59 7.17 -22.26
N LEU A 168 -0.73 7.13 -22.13
CA LEU A 168 -1.57 8.32 -22.16
C LEU A 168 -1.31 9.25 -20.95
N ILE A 169 -1.09 8.67 -19.75
CA ILE A 169 -0.66 9.44 -18.57
C ILE A 169 0.64 10.17 -18.88
N TYR A 170 1.64 9.46 -19.41
CA TYR A 170 2.92 10.08 -19.79
C TYR A 170 2.73 11.19 -20.82
N GLU A 171 1.98 10.95 -21.88
CA GLU A 171 1.69 11.96 -22.88
C GLU A 171 1.05 13.21 -22.27
N ASN A 172 0.13 13.04 -21.34
CA ASN A 172 -0.48 14.17 -20.61
C ASN A 172 0.55 14.94 -19.78
N THR A 173 1.50 14.28 -19.11
CA THR A 173 2.55 14.98 -18.35
C THR A 173 3.45 15.84 -19.23
N THR A 174 3.62 15.49 -20.51
CA THR A 174 4.49 16.27 -21.45
C THR A 174 3.81 17.50 -22.03
N LYS A 175 2.51 17.66 -21.86
CA LYS A 175 1.71 18.78 -22.40
C LYS A 175 0.84 19.48 -21.36
N ILE A 176 0.95 19.11 -20.08
CA ILE A 176 0.15 19.72 -19.01
C ILE A 176 0.43 21.23 -18.90
N SER A 177 -0.64 22.01 -18.74
CA SER A 177 -0.58 23.47 -18.55
C SER A 177 -1.22 23.94 -17.25
N SER A 178 -2.06 23.09 -16.65
CA SER A 178 -2.71 23.38 -15.36
C SER A 178 -3.15 22.10 -14.66
N TYR A 179 -3.34 22.18 -13.35
CA TYR A 179 -4.03 21.18 -12.56
C TYR A 179 -5.13 21.81 -11.71
N LYS A 180 -6.05 20.97 -11.22
CA LYS A 180 -7.18 21.41 -10.38
C LYS A 180 -7.03 20.86 -8.97
N ILE A 181 -7.33 21.72 -7.98
CA ILE A 181 -7.26 21.37 -6.56
C ILE A 181 -8.30 22.14 -5.75
N CYS A 182 -8.86 21.53 -4.71
CA CYS A 182 -9.71 22.18 -3.71
C CYS A 182 -8.90 22.44 -2.43
N ASN A 183 -8.21 23.58 -2.35
CA ASN A 183 -7.40 23.93 -1.19
C ASN A 183 -8.19 24.10 0.11
N GLY A 184 -9.49 24.41 0.02
CA GLY A 184 -10.38 24.50 1.18
C GLY A 184 -10.75 23.17 1.82
N VAL A 185 -10.44 22.03 1.19
CA VAL A 185 -10.60 20.70 1.82
C VAL A 185 -9.58 20.56 2.95
N PRO A 186 -10.02 20.40 4.22
CA PRO A 186 -9.09 20.23 5.33
C PRO A 186 -8.38 18.88 5.26
N ASP A 187 -7.21 18.80 5.86
CA ASP A 187 -6.53 17.52 6.06
C ASP A 187 -7.34 16.61 6.98
N VAL A 188 -7.46 15.34 6.63
CA VAL A 188 -8.17 14.35 7.42
C VAL A 188 -7.22 13.60 8.35
N ASP A 189 -7.68 13.25 9.55
CA ASP A 189 -6.93 12.42 10.48
C ASP A 189 -6.91 10.97 9.95
N LEU A 190 -5.77 10.54 9.44
CA LEU A 190 -5.57 9.19 8.93
C LEU A 190 -5.30 8.15 10.03
N THR A 191 -5.07 8.57 11.28
CA THR A 191 -4.69 7.65 12.36
C THR A 191 -5.84 6.81 12.88
N LYS A 192 -7.09 7.23 12.62
CA LYS A 192 -8.30 6.60 13.15
C LYS A 192 -9.32 6.34 12.06
N ALA A 193 -9.96 5.18 12.14
CA ALA A 193 -11.09 4.87 11.28
C ALA A 193 -12.25 5.86 11.56
N ALA A 194 -12.62 6.62 10.53
CA ALA A 194 -13.65 7.65 10.60
C ALA A 194 -14.17 7.98 9.19
N SER A 195 -15.37 8.55 9.12
CA SER A 195 -15.92 9.12 7.90
C SER A 195 -16.01 10.65 8.02
N TYR A 196 -15.47 11.34 7.03
CA TYR A 196 -15.45 12.80 6.95
C TYR A 196 -16.34 13.25 5.81
N ASP A 197 -17.44 13.95 6.13
CA ASP A 197 -18.27 14.63 5.13
C ASP A 197 -17.68 16.04 4.92
N LEU A 198 -17.13 16.28 3.74
CA LEU A 198 -16.36 17.47 3.40
C LEU A 198 -17.01 18.30 2.27
N GLY A 199 -18.05 17.75 1.64
CA GLY A 199 -18.80 18.39 0.57
C GLY A 199 -20.10 19.02 1.02
N THR A 200 -20.79 19.66 0.09
CA THR A 200 -22.16 20.20 0.25
C THR A 200 -23.20 19.23 -0.31
N ALA A 201 -24.49 19.50 -0.11
CA ALA A 201 -25.57 18.72 -0.69
C ALA A 201 -25.50 18.64 -2.23
N ASP A 202 -25.13 19.76 -2.88
CA ASP A 202 -25.02 19.85 -4.34
C ASP A 202 -23.72 19.27 -4.89
N LYS A 203 -22.66 19.26 -4.07
CA LYS A 203 -21.34 18.71 -4.41
C LYS A 203 -20.87 17.79 -3.27
N PRO A 204 -21.46 16.60 -3.14
CA PRO A 204 -21.09 15.68 -2.05
C PRO A 204 -19.67 15.14 -2.26
N PHE A 205 -18.87 15.29 -1.20
CA PHE A 205 -17.52 14.72 -1.14
C PHE A 205 -17.27 14.15 0.26
N SER A 206 -16.80 12.94 0.35
CA SER A 206 -16.46 12.31 1.62
C SER A 206 -15.16 11.55 1.57
N VAL A 207 -14.47 11.48 2.70
CA VAL A 207 -13.30 10.63 2.89
C VAL A 207 -13.64 9.64 3.99
N GLU A 208 -13.48 8.35 3.71
CA GLU A 208 -13.62 7.27 4.68
C GLU A 208 -12.24 6.68 4.95
N VAL A 209 -11.77 6.85 6.18
CA VAL A 209 -10.60 6.17 6.71
C VAL A 209 -11.07 4.89 7.39
N PHE A 210 -10.58 3.74 6.94
CA PHE A 210 -11.01 2.42 7.42
C PHE A 210 -9.81 1.57 7.85
N SER A 211 -10.08 0.47 8.58
CA SER A 211 -9.02 -0.46 8.98
C SER A 211 -8.24 -0.96 7.77
N CYS A 212 -6.94 -0.69 7.70
CA CYS A 212 -6.07 -1.15 6.62
C CYS A 212 -5.98 -2.69 6.54
N VAL A 213 -6.40 -3.41 7.56
CA VAL A 213 -6.19 -4.85 7.74
C VAL A 213 -7.45 -5.69 7.50
N GLU A 214 -8.62 -5.21 7.98
CA GLU A 214 -9.84 -6.04 8.10
C GLU A 214 -10.31 -6.64 6.76
N ASP A 215 -10.38 -5.84 5.69
CA ASP A 215 -10.85 -6.32 4.39
C ASP A 215 -9.91 -7.38 3.79
N HIS A 216 -8.59 -7.20 3.98
CA HIS A 216 -7.60 -8.16 3.51
C HIS A 216 -7.66 -9.48 4.29
N VAL A 217 -7.72 -9.42 5.62
CA VAL A 217 -7.89 -10.63 6.45
C VAL A 217 -9.19 -11.36 6.13
N ALA A 218 -10.27 -10.62 5.88
CA ALA A 218 -11.55 -11.22 5.46
C ALA A 218 -11.43 -11.94 4.11
N LEU A 219 -10.61 -11.42 3.18
CA LEU A 219 -10.30 -12.10 1.92
C LEU A 219 -9.46 -13.35 2.15
N LEU A 220 -8.39 -13.26 2.95
CA LEU A 220 -7.50 -14.40 3.26
C LEU A 220 -8.30 -15.56 3.88
N LYS A 221 -9.25 -15.31 4.77
CA LYS A 221 -10.16 -16.32 5.35
C LYS A 221 -11.04 -17.03 4.31
N LYS A 222 -11.26 -16.46 3.15
CA LYS A 222 -12.00 -17.11 2.06
C LYS A 222 -11.11 -17.95 1.14
N VAL A 223 -9.83 -17.61 1.10
CA VAL A 223 -8.85 -18.21 0.17
C VAL A 223 -8.08 -19.35 0.84
N PHE A 224 -7.80 -19.23 2.15
CA PHE A 224 -6.99 -20.16 2.90
C PHE A 224 -7.80 -20.84 4.01
N ASP A 225 -7.48 -22.10 4.30
CA ASP A 225 -8.01 -22.84 5.44
C ASP A 225 -7.35 -22.34 6.74
N PHE A 226 -7.97 -21.35 7.38
CA PHE A 226 -7.47 -20.76 8.62
C PHE A 226 -7.47 -21.73 9.79
N ASP A 227 -8.37 -22.71 9.82
CA ASP A 227 -8.44 -23.71 10.90
C ASP A 227 -7.27 -24.68 10.78
N ALA A 228 -6.97 -25.18 9.58
CA ALA A 228 -5.80 -26.04 9.33
C ALA A 228 -4.48 -25.32 9.64
N ILE A 229 -4.34 -24.04 9.23
CA ILE A 229 -3.15 -23.26 9.51
C ILE A 229 -3.01 -23.00 11.02
N LYS A 230 -4.11 -22.67 11.72
CA LYS A 230 -4.10 -22.48 13.17
C LYS A 230 -3.71 -23.76 13.90
N ALA A 231 -4.17 -24.93 13.43
CA ALA A 231 -3.77 -26.23 13.98
C ALA A 231 -2.26 -26.48 13.78
N LEU A 232 -1.68 -26.08 12.64
CA LEU A 232 -0.24 -26.14 12.41
C LEU A 232 0.53 -25.27 13.42
N PHE A 233 0.06 -24.03 13.66
CA PHE A 233 0.68 -23.11 14.61
C PHE A 233 0.60 -23.59 16.08
N ALA A 234 -0.38 -24.41 16.40
CA ALA A 234 -0.54 -25.02 17.74
C ALA A 234 0.41 -26.20 18.00
N ARG A 235 1.12 -26.70 16.99
CA ARG A 235 2.06 -27.82 17.14
C ARG A 235 3.32 -27.39 17.89
N LYS A 236 3.82 -28.24 18.76
CA LYS A 236 5.05 -27.98 19.54
C LYS A 236 6.33 -28.03 18.71
N ASP A 237 6.31 -28.74 17.58
CA ASP A 237 7.42 -28.89 16.65
C ASP A 237 7.40 -27.87 15.50
N PHE A 238 6.45 -26.95 15.49
CA PHE A 238 6.35 -25.88 14.52
C PHE A 238 6.58 -24.51 15.17
N SER A 239 7.46 -23.74 14.58
CA SER A 239 7.72 -22.36 15.00
C SER A 239 7.91 -21.49 13.76
N VAL A 240 7.47 -20.24 13.87
CA VAL A 240 7.52 -19.28 12.78
C VAL A 240 8.30 -18.03 13.20
N ILE A 241 8.96 -17.41 12.23
CA ILE A 241 9.47 -16.05 12.35
C ILE A 241 9.08 -15.28 11.08
N TYR A 242 8.57 -14.06 11.23
CA TYR A 242 8.14 -13.24 10.11
C TYR A 242 8.77 -11.86 10.23
N ASP A 243 9.48 -11.44 9.18
CA ASP A 243 10.11 -10.13 9.11
C ASP A 243 9.30 -9.21 8.20
N SER A 244 8.69 -8.20 8.79
CA SER A 244 7.95 -7.16 8.06
C SER A 244 8.86 -6.08 7.47
N MET A 245 10.17 -6.14 7.71
CA MET A 245 11.17 -5.19 7.20
C MET A 245 10.76 -3.70 7.39
N HIS A 246 10.02 -3.39 8.47
CA HIS A 246 9.39 -2.10 8.74
C HIS A 246 8.47 -1.58 7.61
N GLY A 247 8.06 -2.43 6.68
CA GLY A 247 7.10 -2.13 5.63
C GLY A 247 5.64 -2.18 6.09
N VAL A 248 4.73 -2.10 5.13
CA VAL A 248 3.27 -2.07 5.39
C VAL A 248 2.72 -3.34 6.04
N GLN A 249 3.49 -4.43 6.05
CA GLN A 249 3.11 -5.76 6.54
C GLN A 249 2.84 -5.84 8.04
N GLY A 250 3.48 -5.01 8.86
CA GLY A 250 3.45 -5.17 10.30
C GLY A 250 2.05 -5.36 10.89
N PRO A 251 1.09 -4.48 10.62
CA PRO A 251 -0.29 -4.64 11.05
C PRO A 251 -0.96 -5.93 10.54
N TYR A 252 -0.67 -6.34 9.31
CA TYR A 252 -1.22 -7.59 8.74
C TYR A 252 -0.61 -8.82 9.40
N ALA A 253 0.70 -8.84 9.60
CA ALA A 253 1.40 -9.94 10.28
C ALA A 253 0.85 -10.13 11.70
N LYS A 254 0.65 -9.04 12.45
CA LYS A 254 0.02 -9.09 13.76
C LYS A 254 -1.37 -9.69 13.70
N ALA A 255 -2.22 -9.20 12.80
CA ALA A 255 -3.61 -9.67 12.69
C ALA A 255 -3.68 -11.14 12.24
N VAL A 256 -2.83 -11.59 11.32
CA VAL A 256 -2.87 -12.95 10.78
C VAL A 256 -2.17 -13.92 11.71
N PHE A 257 -0.88 -13.71 12.02
CA PHE A 257 -0.10 -14.70 12.76
C PHE A 257 -0.42 -14.69 14.26
N VAL A 258 -0.54 -13.52 14.88
CA VAL A 258 -0.78 -13.43 16.33
C VAL A 258 -2.26 -13.58 16.65
N GLU A 259 -3.12 -12.72 16.08
CA GLU A 259 -4.53 -12.66 16.51
C GLU A 259 -5.37 -13.81 15.96
N ASN A 260 -5.12 -14.29 14.73
CA ASN A 260 -5.87 -15.40 14.14
C ASN A 260 -5.22 -16.76 14.38
N PHE A 261 -3.90 -16.90 14.27
CA PHE A 261 -3.23 -18.21 14.41
C PHE A 261 -2.64 -18.46 15.79
N GLY A 262 -2.51 -17.44 16.64
CA GLY A 262 -2.01 -17.59 18.01
C GLY A 262 -0.50 -17.73 18.12
N ALA A 263 0.25 -17.19 17.13
CA ALA A 263 1.70 -17.10 17.21
C ALA A 263 2.15 -16.20 18.36
N ASP A 264 3.34 -16.49 18.92
CA ASP A 264 3.98 -15.60 19.87
C ASP A 264 4.25 -14.24 19.20
N PRO A 265 3.86 -13.08 19.78
CA PRO A 265 4.22 -11.77 19.25
C PRO A 265 5.72 -11.59 18.99
N ALA A 266 6.60 -12.27 19.75
CA ALA A 266 8.05 -12.27 19.56
C ALA A 266 8.49 -12.95 18.25
N SER A 267 7.61 -13.67 17.55
CA SER A 267 7.87 -14.22 16.22
C SER A 267 7.81 -13.17 15.10
N LEU A 268 7.33 -11.96 15.40
CA LEU A 268 7.27 -10.87 14.43
C LEU A 268 8.48 -9.96 14.57
N MET A 269 9.28 -9.89 13.51
CA MET A 269 10.42 -8.98 13.40
C MET A 269 10.00 -7.72 12.65
N ASN A 270 10.57 -6.58 13.04
CA ASN A 270 10.41 -5.30 12.34
C ASN A 270 8.95 -4.97 11.97
N ALA A 271 8.00 -5.33 12.85
CA ALA A 271 6.57 -5.28 12.58
C ALA A 271 5.94 -3.87 12.72
N GLU A 272 6.70 -2.88 13.16
CA GLU A 272 6.27 -1.49 13.17
C GLU A 272 6.62 -0.82 11.84
N PRO A 273 5.64 -0.35 11.05
CA PRO A 273 5.90 0.39 9.82
C PRO A 273 6.66 1.69 10.11
N LYS A 274 7.72 1.95 9.34
CA LYS A 274 8.52 3.18 9.44
C LYS A 274 8.65 3.85 8.09
N GLU A 275 8.69 5.18 8.08
CA GLU A 275 8.77 5.98 6.86
C GLU A 275 10.08 5.75 6.08
N ASP A 276 11.12 5.28 6.75
CA ASP A 276 12.45 4.98 6.20
C ASP A 276 12.78 3.48 6.18
N PHE A 277 11.80 2.61 6.48
CA PHE A 277 11.98 1.15 6.61
C PHE A 277 13.13 0.76 7.53
N GLY A 278 13.32 1.52 8.63
CA GLY A 278 14.39 1.35 9.59
C GLY A 278 15.66 2.15 9.28
N GLY A 279 15.73 2.78 8.11
CA GLY A 279 16.79 3.70 7.72
C GLY A 279 18.17 3.05 7.53
N HIS A 280 19.16 3.87 7.24
CA HIS A 280 20.54 3.41 6.98
C HIS A 280 21.22 2.74 8.18
N ALA A 281 20.73 2.99 9.41
CA ALA A 281 21.26 2.37 10.62
C ALA A 281 20.77 0.93 10.84
N SER A 282 19.72 0.50 10.15
CA SER A 282 19.23 -0.88 10.19
C SER A 282 20.15 -1.82 9.39
N PRO A 283 20.16 -3.12 9.70
CA PRO A 283 20.90 -4.12 8.92
C PRO A 283 20.50 -4.17 7.44
N SER A 284 19.25 -3.84 7.13
CA SER A 284 18.73 -3.75 5.75
C SER A 284 19.09 -2.43 5.03
N HIS A 285 19.67 -1.46 5.74
CA HIS A 285 19.98 -0.11 5.24
C HIS A 285 18.76 0.59 4.62
N GLY A 286 17.58 0.40 5.21
CA GLY A 286 16.32 0.98 4.72
C GLY A 286 15.75 0.31 3.47
N HIS A 287 16.32 -0.79 2.99
CA HIS A 287 15.77 -1.61 1.92
C HIS A 287 14.78 -2.62 2.47
N ALA A 288 13.50 -2.43 2.18
CA ALA A 288 12.48 -3.45 2.45
C ALA A 288 12.39 -4.43 1.27
N ASP A 289 13.49 -5.16 1.02
CA ASP A 289 13.65 -6.12 -0.08
C ASP A 289 13.89 -7.53 0.47
N PRO A 290 12.91 -8.46 0.35
CA PRO A 290 12.96 -9.78 0.97
C PRO A 290 13.88 -10.73 0.22
N ASN A 291 15.17 -10.57 0.43
CA ASN A 291 16.22 -11.43 -0.13
C ASN A 291 17.36 -11.67 0.87
N LEU A 292 18.28 -12.57 0.53
CA LEU A 292 19.39 -12.94 1.41
C LEU A 292 20.31 -11.77 1.79
N THR A 293 20.34 -10.71 0.96
CA THR A 293 21.23 -9.57 1.18
C THR A 293 20.62 -8.53 2.12
N HIS A 294 19.31 -8.31 2.04
CA HIS A 294 18.64 -7.22 2.76
C HIS A 294 17.83 -7.71 3.98
N ALA A 295 17.24 -8.91 3.97
CA ALA A 295 16.57 -9.49 5.13
C ALA A 295 17.56 -10.14 6.12
N VAL A 296 18.63 -9.42 6.46
CA VAL A 296 19.82 -9.93 7.17
C VAL A 296 19.48 -10.58 8.49
N GLU A 297 18.59 -9.98 9.27
CA GLU A 297 18.20 -10.48 10.59
C GLU A 297 17.41 -11.79 10.49
N LEU A 298 16.46 -11.87 9.55
CA LEU A 298 15.72 -13.08 9.28
C LEU A 298 16.66 -14.19 8.78
N VAL A 299 17.54 -13.89 7.83
CA VAL A 299 18.48 -14.84 7.24
C VAL A 299 19.39 -15.45 8.32
N ALA A 300 19.90 -14.60 9.23
CA ALA A 300 20.70 -15.05 10.36
C ALA A 300 19.89 -15.89 11.37
N ALA A 301 18.66 -15.48 11.69
CA ALA A 301 17.76 -16.24 12.57
C ALA A 301 17.40 -17.61 11.99
N MET A 302 17.35 -17.74 10.66
CA MET A 302 17.10 -18.99 9.94
C MET A 302 18.36 -19.84 9.74
N GLY A 303 19.52 -19.44 10.32
CA GLY A 303 20.78 -20.21 10.31
C GLY A 303 21.58 -20.09 9.02
N LEU A 304 21.37 -19.03 8.24
CA LEU A 304 22.10 -18.79 7.00
C LEU A 304 22.81 -17.42 7.00
N ASN A 305 23.82 -17.30 6.13
CA ASN A 305 24.39 -16.01 5.78
C ASN A 305 23.86 -15.52 4.41
N LYS A 306 24.29 -14.34 3.99
CA LYS A 306 23.85 -13.71 2.72
C LYS A 306 24.24 -14.50 1.46
N GLU A 307 25.19 -15.42 1.55
CA GLU A 307 25.53 -16.35 0.47
C GLU A 307 24.71 -17.67 0.53
N GLY A 308 23.75 -17.77 1.45
CA GLY A 308 22.92 -18.97 1.64
C GLY A 308 23.66 -20.14 2.29
N ARG A 309 24.81 -19.91 2.95
CA ARG A 309 25.58 -20.93 3.64
C ARG A 309 25.15 -21.03 5.10
N ILE A 310 25.11 -22.26 5.62
CA ILE A 310 24.76 -22.52 7.02
C ILE A 310 25.79 -21.86 7.95
N ILE A 311 25.30 -21.20 8.99
CA ILE A 311 26.08 -20.59 10.06
C ILE A 311 25.64 -21.14 11.42
N PRO A 312 26.52 -21.13 12.44
CA PRO A 312 26.14 -21.46 13.80
C PRO A 312 25.11 -20.45 14.33
N THR A 313 24.09 -20.95 15.02
CA THR A 313 23.07 -20.15 15.70
C THR A 313 23.06 -20.44 17.19
N ALA A 314 22.75 -19.45 18.02
CA ALA A 314 22.66 -19.61 19.48
C ALA A 314 21.45 -20.48 19.91
N LYS A 315 20.42 -20.53 19.08
CA LYS A 315 19.22 -21.38 19.25
C LYS A 315 18.93 -22.08 17.94
N PRO A 316 18.28 -23.26 17.95
CA PRO A 316 17.81 -23.89 16.70
C PRO A 316 16.96 -22.89 15.88
N PRO A 317 17.20 -22.80 14.57
CA PRO A 317 16.37 -21.95 13.71
C PRO A 317 14.89 -22.37 13.75
N PRO A 318 13.96 -21.42 13.62
CA PRO A 318 12.53 -21.73 13.47
C PRO A 318 12.26 -22.67 12.29
N ALA A 319 11.14 -23.41 12.36
CA ALA A 319 10.73 -24.31 11.28
C ALA A 319 10.40 -23.56 9.98
N PHE A 320 9.87 -22.34 10.10
CA PHE A 320 9.44 -21.51 8.98
C PHE A 320 9.84 -20.04 9.20
N GLY A 321 10.41 -19.43 8.18
CA GLY A 321 10.73 -18.03 8.12
C GLY A 321 10.18 -17.38 6.85
N ALA A 322 9.69 -16.15 6.96
CA ALA A 322 9.27 -15.39 5.80
C ALA A 322 9.52 -13.89 5.98
N ALA A 323 9.70 -13.20 4.87
CA ALA A 323 9.72 -11.74 4.80
C ALA A 323 8.94 -11.27 3.58
N ALA A 324 8.49 -10.02 3.58
CA ALA A 324 7.92 -9.42 2.40
C ALA A 324 8.41 -7.98 2.20
N ASP A 325 8.30 -7.45 0.95
CA ASP A 325 8.81 -6.13 0.60
C ASP A 325 7.94 -4.97 1.12
N GLY A 326 8.38 -3.74 0.88
CA GLY A 326 7.78 -2.54 1.48
C GLY A 326 6.27 -2.41 1.26
N ASP A 327 5.74 -2.81 0.09
CA ASP A 327 4.30 -2.77 -0.25
C ASP A 327 3.64 -4.16 -0.34
N ALA A 328 4.36 -5.21 0.06
CA ALA A 328 3.83 -6.56 0.28
C ALA A 328 3.35 -7.31 -0.97
N ASP A 329 3.90 -7.04 -2.11
CA ASP A 329 3.60 -7.82 -3.32
C ASP A 329 4.68 -8.87 -3.66
N ARG A 330 5.77 -8.93 -2.89
CA ARG A 330 6.85 -9.93 -2.97
C ARG A 330 7.13 -10.54 -1.62
N ASN A 331 7.72 -11.75 -1.65
CA ASN A 331 8.09 -12.45 -0.44
C ASN A 331 9.39 -13.26 -0.60
N MET A 332 9.97 -13.61 0.54
CA MET A 332 11.01 -14.62 0.69
C MET A 332 10.52 -15.66 1.69
N ILE A 333 10.76 -16.93 1.37
CA ILE A 333 10.41 -18.08 2.22
C ILE A 333 11.68 -18.84 2.60
N MET A 334 11.77 -19.27 3.85
CA MET A 334 12.90 -20.02 4.39
C MET A 334 12.42 -21.15 5.29
N GLY A 335 13.09 -22.26 5.25
CA GLY A 335 13.07 -23.30 6.28
C GLY A 335 14.29 -23.20 7.18
N ALA A 336 14.34 -23.98 8.26
CA ALA A 336 15.53 -24.07 9.12
C ALA A 336 16.76 -24.45 8.31
N ASN A 337 17.79 -23.60 8.28
CA ASN A 337 19.01 -23.77 7.49
C ASN A 337 18.78 -23.95 5.98
N PHE A 338 17.68 -23.46 5.45
CA PHE A 338 17.32 -23.66 4.05
C PHE A 338 16.68 -22.39 3.46
N PHE A 339 17.19 -21.95 2.30
CA PHE A 339 16.60 -20.89 1.49
C PHE A 339 15.74 -21.50 0.38
N CYS A 340 14.45 -21.19 0.39
CA CYS A 340 13.53 -21.53 -0.69
C CYS A 340 13.56 -20.43 -1.75
N SER A 341 14.09 -20.71 -2.93
CA SER A 341 14.10 -19.71 -3.99
C SER A 341 12.68 -19.33 -4.43
N PRO A 342 12.46 -18.12 -5.00
CA PRO A 342 11.13 -17.73 -5.52
C PRO A 342 10.56 -18.74 -6.53
N SER A 343 11.42 -19.32 -7.38
CA SER A 343 11.02 -20.36 -8.34
C SER A 343 10.58 -21.65 -7.64
N ASP A 344 11.30 -22.08 -6.60
CA ASP A 344 10.95 -23.28 -5.83
C ASP A 344 9.65 -23.07 -5.05
N SER A 345 9.46 -21.89 -4.43
CA SER A 345 8.23 -21.58 -3.70
C SER A 345 7.00 -21.60 -4.62
N LEU A 346 7.12 -21.08 -5.83
CA LEU A 346 6.06 -21.16 -6.84
C LEU A 346 5.76 -22.60 -7.23
N ALA A 347 6.80 -23.40 -7.49
CA ALA A 347 6.65 -24.80 -7.84
C ALA A 347 5.96 -25.62 -6.73
N ILE A 348 6.31 -25.37 -5.46
CA ILE A 348 5.67 -26.00 -4.29
C ILE A 348 4.18 -25.63 -4.22
N ILE A 349 3.84 -24.34 -4.38
CA ILE A 349 2.43 -23.88 -4.34
C ILE A 349 1.61 -24.49 -5.46
N VAL A 350 2.18 -24.62 -6.66
CA VAL A 350 1.46 -25.18 -7.82
C VAL A 350 1.30 -26.71 -7.71
N ALA A 351 2.23 -27.39 -7.03
CA ALA A 351 2.21 -28.85 -6.88
C ALA A 351 1.27 -29.34 -5.75
N ASN A 352 0.82 -28.47 -4.86
CA ASN A 352 -0.03 -28.77 -3.70
C ASN A 352 -1.33 -27.97 -3.70
#